data_dc7d85c122d791f61110c6bb9a7bf50c
#
_entry.id   dc7d85c122d791f61110c6bb9a7bf50c
#
_cell.length_a   1.000
_cell.length_b   1.000
_cell.length_c   1.000
_cell.angle_alpha   90.00
_cell.angle_beta   90.00
_cell.angle_gamma   90.00
#
_symmetry.space_group_name_H-M   'P 1'
#
loop_
_entity.id
_entity.type
_entity.pdbx_description
1 polymer ?
#
loop_
_entity_poly.entity_id
_entity_poly.type
_entity_poly.pdbx_seq_one_letter_code
_entity_poly.pdbx_strand_id
1 'polypeptide(L)'
;VHGYSVTDEPCEVKKIADVSPQETAVAPNLTVKENLDFFAALYGTDDKEYIASIIDGFSLGEVLSQRAKTLSGGWKRRVSIAIGMISKPKVLFLDEPTLGLDVLARRELWKIIRSLKGKATVILTTHYLEEAEALCDKVAIMAKGEVLAAGTPEELKISAGTKNFEDAFVKITEGDL
;
A
#
# COMPACT_ATOMS: atom_id res chain seq x y z
N VAL A 1 -11.42 13.86 2.05
CA VAL A 1 -10.18 13.44 1.35
C VAL A 1 -9.85 14.53 0.33
N HIS A 2 -8.70 15.21 0.47
CA HIS A 2 -8.32 16.33 -0.41
C HIS A 2 -9.42 17.42 -0.58
N GLY A 3 -10.17 17.72 0.47
CA GLY A 3 -11.25 18.70 0.46
C GLY A 3 -12.63 18.14 0.12
N TYR A 4 -12.72 16.93 -0.43
CA TYR A 4 -13.99 16.28 -0.72
C TYR A 4 -14.55 15.52 0.49
N SER A 5 -15.86 15.60 0.70
CA SER A 5 -16.59 14.82 1.71
C SER A 5 -16.75 13.38 1.25
N VAL A 6 -16.44 12.42 2.12
CA VAL A 6 -16.60 10.99 1.82
C VAL A 6 -18.08 10.61 1.70
N THR A 7 -18.95 11.30 2.46
CA THR A 7 -20.38 11.05 2.50
C THR A 7 -21.16 11.79 1.39
N ASP A 8 -20.79 13.05 1.15
CA ASP A 8 -21.55 13.92 0.25
C ASP A 8 -21.02 13.91 -1.18
N GLU A 9 -19.70 13.66 -1.35
CA GLU A 9 -19.00 13.68 -2.63
C GLU A 9 -18.22 12.37 -2.91
N PRO A 10 -18.83 11.18 -2.70
CA PRO A 10 -18.12 9.90 -2.81
C PRO A 10 -17.56 9.64 -4.22
N CYS A 11 -18.19 10.18 -5.25
CA CYS A 11 -17.71 10.05 -6.64
C CYS A 11 -16.39 10.80 -6.84
N GLU A 12 -16.22 11.98 -6.26
CA GLU A 12 -15.01 12.76 -6.36
C GLU A 12 -13.86 12.10 -5.56
N VAL A 13 -14.17 11.56 -4.38
CA VAL A 13 -13.21 10.78 -3.60
C VAL A 13 -12.73 9.55 -4.38
N LYS A 14 -13.62 8.82 -5.04
CA LYS A 14 -13.25 7.63 -5.83
C LYS A 14 -12.38 7.94 -7.04
N LYS A 15 -12.42 9.15 -7.58
CA LYS A 15 -11.54 9.57 -8.70
C LYS A 15 -10.09 9.78 -8.27
N ILE A 16 -9.85 10.03 -6.98
CA ILE A 16 -8.53 10.39 -6.44
C ILE A 16 -7.99 9.36 -5.46
N ALA A 17 -8.75 8.33 -5.15
CA ALA A 17 -8.35 7.27 -4.22
C ALA A 17 -8.45 5.90 -4.89
N ASP A 18 -7.49 5.03 -4.61
CA ASP A 18 -7.52 3.64 -5.05
C ASP A 18 -7.11 2.71 -3.91
N VAL A 19 -7.41 1.42 -4.05
CA VAL A 19 -7.21 0.41 -3.00
C VAL A 19 -6.52 -0.81 -3.59
N SER A 20 -5.43 -1.26 -2.98
CA SER A 20 -4.90 -2.61 -3.18
C SER A 20 -5.32 -3.46 -1.97
N PRO A 21 -6.37 -4.30 -2.12
CA PRO A 21 -6.91 -5.09 -1.02
C PRO A 21 -5.94 -6.21 -0.61
N GLN A 22 -6.17 -6.81 0.55
CA GLN A 22 -5.39 -7.95 1.06
C GLN A 22 -5.37 -9.11 0.07
N GLU A 23 -6.54 -9.49 -0.47
CA GLU A 23 -6.61 -10.42 -1.60
C GLU A 23 -6.34 -9.67 -2.89
N THR A 24 -5.31 -10.11 -3.63
CA THR A 24 -4.88 -9.41 -4.84
C THR A 24 -5.94 -9.43 -5.93
N ALA A 25 -6.40 -8.26 -6.37
CA ALA A 25 -7.39 -8.09 -7.44
C ALA A 25 -6.74 -8.23 -8.82
N VAL A 26 -6.10 -9.37 -9.08
CA VAL A 26 -5.39 -9.67 -10.32
C VAL A 26 -6.12 -10.80 -11.06
N ALA A 27 -6.48 -10.60 -12.33
CA ALA A 27 -7.13 -11.62 -13.14
C ALA A 27 -6.17 -12.80 -13.41
N PRO A 28 -6.42 -14.00 -12.84
CA PRO A 28 -5.41 -15.07 -12.77
C PRO A 28 -5.05 -15.67 -14.14
N ASN A 29 -5.94 -15.63 -15.09
CA ASN A 29 -5.75 -16.21 -16.42
C ASN A 29 -5.15 -15.24 -17.44
N LEU A 30 -5.11 -13.96 -17.12
CA LEU A 30 -4.44 -12.94 -17.93
C LEU A 30 -2.95 -12.89 -17.58
N THR A 31 -2.13 -12.47 -18.53
CA THR A 31 -0.74 -12.10 -18.29
C THR A 31 -0.66 -10.83 -17.46
N VAL A 32 0.51 -10.51 -16.90
CA VAL A 32 0.75 -9.24 -16.20
C VAL A 32 0.45 -8.06 -17.12
N LYS A 33 0.93 -8.12 -18.37
CA LYS A 33 0.67 -7.05 -19.35
C LYS A 33 -0.83 -6.89 -19.62
N GLU A 34 -1.56 -7.98 -19.87
CA GLU A 34 -3.01 -7.93 -20.11
C GLU A 34 -3.78 -7.40 -18.91
N ASN A 35 -3.35 -7.71 -17.68
CA ASN A 35 -3.93 -7.11 -16.46
C ASN A 35 -3.72 -5.58 -16.46
N LEU A 36 -2.50 -5.10 -16.69
CA LEU A 36 -2.21 -3.67 -16.72
C LEU A 36 -2.99 -2.97 -17.84
N ASP A 37 -3.02 -3.52 -19.05
CA ASP A 37 -3.76 -2.98 -20.19
C ASP A 37 -5.27 -2.92 -19.89
N PHE A 38 -5.84 -3.97 -19.28
CA PHE A 38 -7.24 -4.03 -18.89
C PHE A 38 -7.62 -2.91 -17.92
N PHE A 39 -6.83 -2.74 -16.85
CA PHE A 39 -7.11 -1.68 -15.88
C PHE A 39 -6.83 -0.29 -16.45
N ALA A 40 -5.84 -0.13 -17.31
CA ALA A 40 -5.62 1.13 -18.03
C ALA A 40 -6.84 1.52 -18.87
N ALA A 41 -7.40 0.58 -19.61
CA ALA A 41 -8.62 0.79 -20.36
C ALA A 41 -9.84 1.09 -19.45
N LEU A 42 -9.97 0.39 -18.32
CA LEU A 42 -11.05 0.60 -17.35
C LEU A 42 -11.01 2.00 -16.74
N TYR A 43 -9.81 2.49 -16.42
CA TYR A 43 -9.61 3.86 -15.87
C TYR A 43 -9.55 4.94 -16.96
N GLY A 44 -9.65 4.58 -18.24
CA GLY A 44 -9.57 5.51 -19.36
C GLY A 44 -8.17 6.15 -19.51
N THR A 45 -7.13 5.46 -19.08
CA THR A 45 -5.74 5.92 -19.18
C THR A 45 -5.10 5.34 -20.43
N ASP A 46 -4.67 6.22 -21.34
CA ASP A 46 -3.91 5.89 -22.56
C ASP A 46 -2.45 6.37 -22.51
N ASP A 47 -2.02 6.88 -21.37
CA ASP A 47 -0.67 7.39 -21.11
C ASP A 47 0.34 6.24 -21.04
N LYS A 48 0.86 5.86 -22.21
CA LYS A 48 1.82 4.74 -22.36
C LYS A 48 3.13 4.99 -21.63
N GLU A 49 3.58 6.24 -21.54
CA GLU A 49 4.82 6.60 -20.84
C GLU A 49 4.66 6.41 -19.34
N TYR A 50 3.50 6.82 -18.81
CA TYR A 50 3.19 6.59 -17.40
C TYR A 50 3.07 5.11 -17.06
N ILE A 51 2.38 4.31 -17.91
CA ILE A 51 2.29 2.85 -17.72
C ILE A 51 3.68 2.21 -17.78
N ALA A 52 4.54 2.63 -18.70
CA ALA A 52 5.92 2.16 -18.76
C ALA A 52 6.68 2.50 -17.46
N SER A 53 6.50 3.71 -16.92
CA SER A 53 7.11 4.11 -15.66
C SER A 53 6.63 3.29 -14.45
N ILE A 54 5.38 2.83 -14.47
CA ILE A 54 4.85 1.88 -13.46
C ILE A 54 5.54 0.52 -13.63
N ILE A 55 5.61 -0.02 -14.85
CA ILE A 55 6.26 -1.30 -15.13
C ILE A 55 7.69 -1.30 -14.59
N ASP A 56 8.44 -0.24 -14.86
CA ASP A 56 9.83 -0.10 -14.41
C ASP A 56 9.91 0.09 -12.89
N GLY A 57 9.10 0.99 -12.34
CA GLY A 57 9.09 1.29 -10.90
C GLY A 57 8.72 0.09 -10.02
N PHE A 58 7.89 -0.82 -10.54
CA PHE A 58 7.51 -2.06 -9.88
C PHE A 58 8.33 -3.28 -10.33
N SER A 59 9.33 -3.06 -11.21
CA SER A 59 10.21 -4.11 -11.77
C SER A 59 9.44 -5.24 -12.45
N LEU A 60 8.31 -4.93 -13.13
CA LEU A 60 7.43 -5.94 -13.72
C LEU A 60 7.92 -6.47 -15.06
N GLY A 61 8.97 -5.90 -15.65
CA GLY A 61 9.49 -6.25 -16.97
C GLY A 61 9.73 -7.76 -17.16
N GLU A 62 10.30 -8.42 -16.14
CA GLU A 62 10.64 -9.85 -16.19
C GLU A 62 9.43 -10.78 -16.23
N VAL A 63 8.26 -10.30 -15.78
CA VAL A 63 7.05 -11.13 -15.64
C VAL A 63 5.89 -10.69 -16.54
N LEU A 64 6.08 -9.68 -17.41
CA LEU A 64 5.02 -9.12 -18.25
C LEU A 64 4.24 -10.15 -19.06
N SER A 65 4.92 -11.14 -19.61
CA SER A 65 4.33 -12.21 -20.41
C SER A 65 3.83 -13.41 -19.61
N GLN A 66 4.08 -13.43 -18.29
CA GLN A 66 3.64 -14.53 -17.44
C GLN A 66 2.18 -14.35 -17.03
N ARG A 67 1.44 -15.45 -16.96
CA ARG A 67 0.07 -15.43 -16.44
C ARG A 67 0.07 -15.21 -14.93
N ALA A 68 -0.83 -14.36 -14.44
CA ALA A 68 -0.87 -13.98 -13.03
C ALA A 68 -1.02 -15.17 -12.08
N LYS A 69 -1.71 -16.25 -12.48
CA LYS A 69 -1.85 -17.48 -11.67
C LYS A 69 -0.52 -18.18 -11.39
N THR A 70 0.48 -18.01 -12.25
CA THR A 70 1.80 -18.66 -12.11
C THR A 70 2.79 -17.86 -11.30
N LEU A 71 2.46 -16.63 -10.94
CA LEU A 71 3.30 -15.75 -10.17
C LEU A 71 3.38 -16.17 -8.68
N SER A 72 4.54 -15.91 -8.06
CA SER A 72 4.66 -15.97 -6.60
C SER A 72 3.79 -14.90 -5.93
N GLY A 73 3.53 -15.06 -4.62
CA GLY A 73 2.77 -14.08 -3.83
C GLY A 73 3.34 -12.67 -3.93
N GLY A 74 4.66 -12.53 -3.85
CA GLY A 74 5.34 -11.23 -3.97
C GLY A 74 5.12 -10.56 -5.32
N TRP A 75 5.19 -11.31 -6.42
CA TRP A 75 4.90 -10.78 -7.74
C TRP A 75 3.44 -10.39 -7.91
N LYS A 76 2.51 -11.22 -7.44
CA LYS A 76 1.07 -10.87 -7.45
C LYS A 76 0.80 -9.59 -6.69
N ARG A 77 1.46 -9.40 -5.53
CA ARG A 77 1.32 -8.20 -4.72
C ARG A 77 1.85 -6.96 -5.42
N ARG A 78 3.03 -7.05 -6.07
CA ARG A 78 3.57 -5.95 -6.89
C ARG A 78 2.62 -5.56 -8.02
N VAL A 79 2.07 -6.55 -8.74
CA VAL A 79 1.09 -6.30 -9.82
C VAL A 79 -0.17 -5.64 -9.28
N SER A 80 -0.70 -6.10 -8.13
CA SER A 80 -1.90 -5.52 -7.51
C SER A 80 -1.69 -4.04 -7.14
N ILE A 81 -0.56 -3.70 -6.53
CA ILE A 81 -0.27 -2.30 -6.17
C ILE A 81 0.00 -1.46 -7.43
N ALA A 82 0.68 -2.03 -8.44
CA ALA A 82 0.91 -1.36 -9.72
C ALA A 82 -0.42 -1.02 -10.41
N ILE A 83 -1.40 -1.93 -10.39
CA ILE A 83 -2.75 -1.69 -10.90
C ILE A 83 -3.40 -0.49 -10.18
N GLY A 84 -3.33 -0.43 -8.85
CA GLY A 84 -3.85 0.69 -8.08
C GLY A 84 -3.19 2.03 -8.43
N MET A 85 -1.96 2.02 -8.94
CA MET A 85 -1.28 3.25 -9.40
C MET A 85 -1.71 3.70 -10.79
N ILE A 86 -2.33 2.84 -11.61
CA ILE A 86 -2.71 3.19 -13.00
C ILE A 86 -3.71 4.36 -13.03
N SER A 87 -4.63 4.43 -12.06
CA SER A 87 -5.60 5.51 -11.93
C SER A 87 -4.98 6.88 -11.58
N LYS A 88 -3.66 6.94 -11.34
CA LYS A 88 -2.92 8.12 -10.83
C LYS A 88 -3.53 8.67 -9.51
N PRO A 89 -3.73 7.82 -8.50
CA PRO A 89 -4.45 8.22 -7.30
C PRO A 89 -3.62 9.24 -6.50
N LYS A 90 -4.33 10.17 -5.84
CA LYS A 90 -3.72 11.03 -4.82
C LYS A 90 -3.57 10.32 -3.48
N VAL A 91 -4.45 9.32 -3.21
CA VAL A 91 -4.43 8.49 -2.02
C VAL A 91 -4.51 7.02 -2.43
N LEU A 92 -3.54 6.23 -2.02
CA LEU A 92 -3.51 4.78 -2.24
C LEU A 92 -3.62 4.05 -0.90
N PHE A 93 -4.65 3.23 -0.77
CA PHE A 93 -4.83 2.35 0.38
C PHE A 93 -4.19 1.00 0.09
N LEU A 94 -3.35 0.53 1.01
CA LEU A 94 -2.71 -0.78 0.96
C LEU A 94 -3.16 -1.59 2.19
N ASP A 95 -3.93 -2.62 1.96
CA ASP A 95 -4.40 -3.48 3.04
C ASP A 95 -3.46 -4.67 3.21
N GLU A 96 -2.76 -4.72 4.36
CA GLU A 96 -1.78 -5.76 4.72
C GLU A 96 -0.80 -6.08 3.56
N PRO A 97 -0.05 -5.09 3.03
CA PRO A 97 0.67 -5.24 1.76
C PRO A 97 1.73 -6.34 1.75
N THR A 98 2.26 -6.73 2.88
CA THR A 98 3.33 -7.74 2.97
C THR A 98 2.93 -9.04 3.62
N LEU A 99 1.63 -9.21 3.91
CA LEU A 99 1.13 -10.42 4.54
C LEU A 99 1.47 -11.67 3.72
N GLY A 100 2.05 -12.67 4.40
CA GLY A 100 2.40 -13.95 3.77
C GLY A 100 3.62 -13.91 2.85
N LEU A 101 4.34 -12.80 2.75
CA LEU A 101 5.58 -12.71 1.99
C LEU A 101 6.79 -13.17 2.82
N ASP A 102 7.74 -13.80 2.15
CA ASP A 102 9.06 -14.05 2.72
C ASP A 102 9.85 -12.74 2.94
N VAL A 103 10.95 -12.83 3.68
CA VAL A 103 11.75 -11.66 4.09
C VAL A 103 12.30 -10.88 2.88
N LEU A 104 12.71 -11.57 1.81
CA LEU A 104 13.29 -10.90 0.63
C LEU A 104 12.20 -10.19 -0.16
N ALA A 105 11.08 -10.87 -0.44
CA ALA A 105 9.94 -10.29 -1.14
C ALA A 105 9.36 -9.09 -0.39
N ARG A 106 9.29 -9.14 0.95
CA ARG A 106 8.88 -8.04 1.82
C ARG A 106 9.79 -6.83 1.66
N ARG A 107 11.12 -7.02 1.76
CA ARG A 107 12.09 -5.94 1.62
C ARG A 107 12.03 -5.27 0.24
N GLU A 108 11.87 -6.06 -0.81
CA GLU A 108 11.70 -5.52 -2.17
C GLU A 108 10.41 -4.70 -2.28
N LEU A 109 9.30 -5.20 -1.72
CA LEU A 109 8.04 -4.46 -1.72
C LEU A 109 8.14 -3.16 -0.90
N TRP A 110 8.85 -3.15 0.21
CA TRP A 110 9.11 -1.94 0.99
C TRP A 110 9.85 -0.86 0.17
N LYS A 111 10.84 -1.25 -0.65
CA LYS A 111 11.52 -0.29 -1.55
C LYS A 111 10.53 0.34 -2.53
N ILE A 112 9.64 -0.48 -3.09
CA ILE A 112 8.60 -0.02 -4.02
C ILE A 112 7.66 0.94 -3.29
N ILE A 113 7.11 0.58 -2.13
CA ILE A 113 6.20 1.44 -1.36
C ILE A 113 6.89 2.77 -1.02
N ARG A 114 8.15 2.76 -0.59
CA ARG A 114 8.91 4.00 -0.35
C ARG A 114 9.05 4.87 -1.60
N SER A 115 9.17 4.27 -2.79
CA SER A 115 9.29 5.01 -4.05
C SER A 115 7.99 5.72 -4.48
N LEU A 116 6.87 5.40 -3.82
CA LEU A 116 5.59 6.09 -4.01
C LEU A 116 5.52 7.42 -3.25
N LYS A 117 6.42 7.65 -2.29
CA LYS A 117 6.50 8.90 -1.53
C LYS A 117 6.66 10.10 -2.48
N GLY A 118 5.82 11.11 -2.31
CA GLY A 118 5.74 12.28 -3.18
C GLY A 118 4.92 12.07 -4.46
N LYS A 119 4.53 10.83 -4.79
CA LYS A 119 3.64 10.54 -5.93
C LYS A 119 2.19 10.39 -5.47
N ALA A 120 1.98 9.74 -4.32
CA ALA A 120 0.67 9.57 -3.69
C ALA A 120 0.82 9.58 -2.16
N THR A 121 -0.26 9.91 -1.45
CA THR A 121 -0.36 9.62 -0.02
C THR A 121 -0.69 8.14 0.13
N VAL A 122 0.20 7.37 0.75
CA VAL A 122 -0.03 5.95 1.00
C VAL A 122 -0.57 5.78 2.42
N ILE A 123 -1.72 5.13 2.54
CA ILE A 123 -2.29 4.69 3.81
C ILE A 123 -2.23 3.17 3.81
N LEU A 124 -1.44 2.59 4.71
CA LEU A 124 -1.33 1.14 4.82
C LEU A 124 -1.85 0.66 6.17
N THR A 125 -2.53 -0.48 6.16
CA THR A 125 -2.81 -1.25 7.37
C THR A 125 -1.78 -2.34 7.51
N THR A 126 -1.33 -2.62 8.72
CA THR A 126 -0.42 -3.73 9.00
C THR A 126 -0.48 -4.12 10.47
N HIS A 127 -0.22 -5.39 10.74
CA HIS A 127 0.05 -5.88 12.10
C HIS A 127 1.56 -6.13 12.32
N TYR A 128 2.40 -5.85 11.33
CA TYR A 128 3.85 -5.92 11.46
C TYR A 128 4.40 -4.57 11.92
N LEU A 129 4.79 -4.47 13.19
CA LEU A 129 5.31 -3.24 13.79
C LEU A 129 6.56 -2.74 13.09
N GLU A 130 7.45 -3.66 12.65
CA GLU A 130 8.63 -3.32 11.84
C GLU A 130 8.27 -2.61 10.53
N GLU A 131 7.16 -3.00 9.89
CA GLU A 131 6.69 -2.38 8.65
C GLU A 131 6.20 -0.95 8.92
N ALA A 132 5.40 -0.78 9.97
CA ALA A 132 4.92 0.54 10.38
C ALA A 132 6.09 1.49 10.70
N GLU A 133 7.05 1.04 11.50
CA GLU A 133 8.23 1.84 11.86
C GLU A 133 9.13 2.15 10.65
N ALA A 134 9.29 1.18 9.71
CA ALA A 134 10.17 1.34 8.57
C ALA A 134 9.60 2.20 7.44
N LEU A 135 8.28 2.20 7.23
CA LEU A 135 7.66 2.80 6.04
C LEU A 135 6.89 4.08 6.33
N CYS A 136 6.29 4.21 7.53
CA CYS A 136 5.34 5.26 7.80
C CYS A 136 6.00 6.54 8.33
N ASP A 137 5.58 7.68 7.80
CA ASP A 137 5.91 9.00 8.37
C ASP A 137 5.08 9.25 9.64
N LYS A 138 3.85 8.70 9.69
CA LYS A 138 2.96 8.74 10.86
C LYS A 138 2.27 7.40 11.02
N VAL A 139 2.05 6.99 12.26
CA VAL A 139 1.36 5.76 12.63
C VAL A 139 0.17 6.12 13.53
N ALA A 140 -0.97 5.46 13.30
CA ALA A 140 -2.10 5.46 14.22
C ALA A 140 -2.23 4.05 14.82
N ILE A 141 -2.11 3.95 16.14
CA ILE A 141 -2.31 2.70 16.87
C ILE A 141 -3.80 2.57 17.19
N MET A 142 -4.37 1.46 16.74
CA MET A 142 -5.80 1.17 16.92
C MET A 142 -5.99 -0.09 17.76
N ALA A 143 -6.90 -0.05 18.71
CA ALA A 143 -7.38 -1.23 19.42
C ALA A 143 -8.87 -1.07 19.74
N LYS A 144 -9.59 -2.20 19.71
CA LYS A 144 -11.04 -2.26 20.01
C LYS A 144 -11.90 -1.27 19.21
N GLY A 145 -11.46 -0.94 17.98
CA GLY A 145 -12.17 -0.01 17.09
C GLY A 145 -11.89 1.47 17.33
N GLU A 146 -10.99 1.81 18.25
CA GLU A 146 -10.63 3.18 18.59
C GLU A 146 -9.16 3.47 18.24
N VAL A 147 -8.87 4.73 17.89
CA VAL A 147 -7.49 5.22 17.75
C VAL A 147 -6.99 5.62 19.12
N LEU A 148 -6.02 4.88 19.67
CA LEU A 148 -5.46 5.12 20.98
C LEU A 148 -4.37 6.19 20.97
N ALA A 149 -3.53 6.20 19.94
CA ALA A 149 -2.46 7.17 19.75
C ALA A 149 -2.16 7.36 18.28
N ALA A 150 -1.67 8.55 17.91
CA ALA A 150 -1.20 8.83 16.55
C ALA A 150 -0.02 9.82 16.61
N GLY A 151 1.02 9.53 15.82
CA GLY A 151 2.24 10.34 15.73
C GLY A 151 3.28 9.70 14.84
N THR A 152 4.46 10.27 14.77
CA THR A 152 5.61 9.59 14.17
C THR A 152 6.02 8.40 15.08
N PRO A 153 6.66 7.35 14.55
CA PRO A 153 7.16 6.25 15.38
C PRO A 153 8.00 6.75 16.57
N GLU A 154 8.81 7.80 16.37
CA GLU A 154 9.64 8.37 17.40
C GLU A 154 8.83 9.08 18.49
N GLU A 155 7.82 9.88 18.12
CA GLU A 155 6.91 10.53 19.07
C GLU A 155 6.17 9.49 19.94
N LEU A 156 5.74 8.37 19.31
CA LEU A 156 5.07 7.30 20.04
C LEU A 156 6.01 6.57 21.01
N LYS A 157 7.28 6.34 20.65
CA LYS A 157 8.29 5.80 21.56
C LYS A 157 8.54 6.73 22.75
N ILE A 158 8.67 8.02 22.49
CA ILE A 158 8.89 9.04 23.55
C ILE A 158 7.69 9.09 24.48
N SER A 159 6.47 9.15 23.97
CA SER A 159 5.24 9.23 24.79
C SER A 159 5.07 8.01 25.71
N ALA A 160 5.47 6.82 25.22
CA ALA A 160 5.44 5.58 26.00
C ALA A 160 6.68 5.38 26.90
N GLY A 161 7.66 6.30 26.88
CA GLY A 161 8.89 6.19 27.67
C GLY A 161 9.73 4.97 27.31
N THR A 162 9.77 4.59 26.02
CA THR A 162 10.51 3.42 25.53
C THR A 162 11.49 3.79 24.41
N LYS A 163 12.42 2.89 24.13
CA LYS A 163 13.35 3.02 23.00
C LYS A 163 12.95 2.15 21.80
N ASN A 164 12.08 1.20 22.01
CA ASN A 164 11.63 0.21 21.03
C ASN A 164 10.16 0.50 20.68
N PHE A 165 9.81 0.40 19.40
CA PHE A 165 8.46 0.68 18.93
C PHE A 165 7.47 -0.43 19.33
N GLU A 166 7.91 -1.67 19.44
CA GLU A 166 7.10 -2.80 19.92
C GLU A 166 6.70 -2.60 21.39
N ASP A 167 7.65 -2.19 22.26
CA ASP A 167 7.35 -1.87 23.66
C ASP A 167 6.41 -0.68 23.77
N ALA A 168 6.54 0.33 22.89
CA ALA A 168 5.62 1.46 22.85
C ALA A 168 4.20 1.03 22.47
N PHE A 169 4.07 0.17 21.47
CA PHE A 169 2.79 -0.39 21.05
C PHE A 169 2.09 -1.14 22.19
N VAL A 170 2.82 -2.02 22.90
CA VAL A 170 2.28 -2.80 24.03
C VAL A 170 1.75 -1.85 25.11
N LYS A 171 2.57 -0.90 25.58
CA LYS A 171 2.16 0.06 26.63
C LYS A 171 0.94 0.90 26.24
N ILE A 172 0.91 1.39 24.98
CA ILE A 172 -0.22 2.18 24.49
C ILE A 172 -1.50 1.34 24.43
N THR A 173 -1.40 0.07 24.04
CA THR A 173 -2.57 -0.82 23.91
C THR A 173 -3.07 -1.36 25.24
N GLU A 174 -2.19 -1.54 26.23
CA GLU A 174 -2.54 -1.99 27.59
C GLU A 174 -3.02 -0.85 28.49
N GLY A 175 -2.79 0.41 28.10
CA GLY A 175 -3.21 1.59 28.85
C GLY A 175 -2.25 1.98 29.98
N ASP A 176 -0.98 1.56 29.86
CA ASP A 176 0.11 1.82 30.81
C ASP A 176 0.90 3.12 30.48
N LEU A 177 0.20 4.15 30.00
CA LEU A 177 0.77 5.48 29.70
C LEU A 177 0.79 6.41 30.90
#